data_2c56e005fbca3044ba90c34cab2165bb
#
_entry.id   2c56e005fbca3044ba90c34cab2165bb
#
_cell.length_a   1.000
_cell.length_b   1.000
_cell.length_c   1.000
_cell.angle_alpha   90.00
_cell.angle_beta   90.00
_cell.angle_gamma   90.00
#
_symmetry.space_group_name_H-M   'P 1'
#
loop_
_entity.id
_entity.type
_entity.pdbx_description
1 polymer ?
#
loop_
_entity_poly.entity_id
_entity_poly.type
_entity_poly.pdbx_seq_one_letter_code
_entity_poly.pdbx_strand_id
1 'polypeptide(L)'
;MANMASVTYAIEGSQKNLEEILGAICLAMTDKKHWTEYKACEHLGFSEQELDGKWLGGEIDDNPTLDNGVLRFYAEERWGLQDFEELLRQKFPDIKVYWVVEERGNEVYCTNDKEGKYFPERYWVDTAQDDIYNSEYFSTEKEIYEWLSKITHGRVKCKEDVEKFNSDYEDSGANDENFIYIHKFEIEGEEP
;
A
#
# COMPACT_ATOMS: atom_id res chain seq x y z
N MET A 1 -17.51 -10.73 2.44
CA MET A 1 -16.11 -10.70 2.91
C MET A 1 -15.69 -9.25 2.90
N ALA A 2 -15.02 -8.75 3.92
CA ALA A 2 -14.50 -7.38 3.84
C ALA A 2 -13.31 -7.37 2.87
N ASN A 3 -13.22 -6.36 2.02
CA ASN A 3 -12.00 -6.13 1.27
C ASN A 3 -10.90 -5.69 2.25
N MET A 4 -9.72 -6.22 2.07
CA MET A 4 -8.54 -5.84 2.85
C MET A 4 -7.60 -5.07 1.95
N ALA A 5 -7.16 -3.93 2.44
CA ALA A 5 -6.12 -3.13 1.83
C ALA A 5 -4.78 -3.44 2.51
N SER A 6 -3.75 -3.59 1.70
CA SER A 6 -2.37 -3.68 2.17
C SER A 6 -1.82 -2.28 2.39
N VAL A 7 -1.40 -1.95 3.59
CA VAL A 7 -0.85 -0.63 3.92
C VAL A 7 0.56 -0.79 4.49
N THR A 8 1.51 -0.10 3.87
CA THR A 8 2.87 -0.01 4.39
C THR A 8 3.13 1.38 4.93
N TYR A 9 3.63 1.46 6.14
CA TYR A 9 3.94 2.69 6.84
C TYR A 9 5.45 2.93 6.99
N ALA A 10 5.84 4.21 6.88
CA ALA A 10 7.15 4.70 7.28
C ALA A 10 6.97 5.98 8.11
N ILE A 11 7.41 5.97 9.37
CA ILE A 11 7.19 7.09 10.30
C ILE A 11 8.53 7.67 10.74
N GLU A 12 8.69 8.97 10.56
CA GLU A 12 9.80 9.76 11.08
C GLU A 12 9.39 10.50 12.34
N GLY A 13 10.32 10.70 13.25
CA GLY A 13 10.07 11.46 14.47
C GLY A 13 11.24 11.40 15.44
N SER A 14 11.03 11.90 16.65
CA SER A 14 12.01 11.74 17.71
C SER A 14 12.14 10.26 18.09
N GLN A 15 13.34 9.83 18.46
CA GLN A 15 13.60 8.44 18.88
C GLN A 15 12.61 8.01 19.99
N LYS A 16 12.34 8.90 20.95
CA LYS A 16 11.39 8.64 22.04
C LYS A 16 9.98 8.34 21.53
N ASN A 17 9.46 9.15 20.59
CA ASN A 17 8.10 8.97 20.07
C ASN A 17 8.00 7.68 19.25
N LEU A 18 9.03 7.39 18.43
CA LEU A 18 9.06 6.17 17.63
C LEU A 18 9.15 4.92 18.50
N GLU A 19 9.93 4.94 19.58
CA GLU A 19 9.99 3.84 20.57
C GLU A 19 8.66 3.65 21.31
N GLU A 20 7.96 4.75 21.65
CA GLU A 20 6.64 4.68 22.28
C GLU A 20 5.61 4.04 21.34
N ILE A 21 5.58 4.45 20.06
CA ILE A 21 4.69 3.87 19.03
C ILE A 21 5.03 2.39 18.82
N LEU A 22 6.30 2.06 18.62
CA LEU A 22 6.77 0.68 18.47
C LEU A 22 6.36 -0.19 19.64
N GLY A 23 6.57 0.30 20.87
CA GLY A 23 6.20 -0.42 22.09
C GLY A 23 4.71 -0.71 22.16
N ALA A 24 3.87 0.27 21.82
CA ALA A 24 2.42 0.11 21.78
C ALA A 24 1.98 -0.93 20.73
N ILE A 25 2.56 -0.89 19.53
CA ILE A 25 2.29 -1.88 18.45
C ILE A 25 2.71 -3.29 18.91
N CYS A 26 3.93 -3.44 19.45
CA CYS A 26 4.41 -4.75 19.93
C CYS A 26 3.54 -5.33 21.05
N LEU A 27 3.04 -4.50 21.95
CA LEU A 27 2.10 -4.93 22.98
C LEU A 27 0.75 -5.34 22.38
N ALA A 28 0.23 -4.55 21.45
CA ALA A 28 -1.03 -4.82 20.76
C ALA A 28 -1.00 -6.16 19.99
N MET A 29 0.11 -6.48 19.34
CA MET A 29 0.30 -7.74 18.60
C MET A 29 0.21 -9.00 19.50
N THR A 30 0.29 -8.85 20.81
CA THR A 30 0.05 -9.96 21.76
C THR A 30 -1.43 -10.27 22.00
N ASP A 31 -2.33 -9.34 21.70
CA ASP A 31 -3.78 -9.51 21.78
C ASP A 31 -4.30 -10.14 20.48
N LYS A 32 -4.82 -11.36 20.58
CA LYS A 32 -5.37 -12.12 19.43
C LYS A 32 -6.88 -11.97 19.26
N LYS A 33 -7.52 -11.08 20.01
CA LYS A 33 -8.99 -10.93 20.00
C LYS A 33 -9.46 -9.63 19.34
N HIS A 34 -8.60 -8.63 19.29
CA HIS A 34 -8.94 -7.30 18.81
C HIS A 34 -7.95 -6.88 17.73
N TRP A 35 -8.37 -5.95 16.87
CA TRP A 35 -7.51 -5.37 15.86
C TRP A 35 -6.27 -4.72 16.47
N THR A 36 -5.13 -4.97 15.86
CA THR A 36 -3.84 -4.50 16.40
C THR A 36 -3.79 -2.98 16.47
N GLU A 37 -4.32 -2.27 15.49
CA GLU A 37 -4.37 -0.80 15.49
C GLU A 37 -5.20 -0.25 16.66
N TYR A 38 -6.39 -0.81 16.89
CA TYR A 38 -7.23 -0.41 18.01
C TYR A 38 -6.49 -0.58 19.34
N LYS A 39 -5.86 -1.72 19.54
CA LYS A 39 -5.09 -2.01 20.74
C LYS A 39 -3.85 -1.16 20.88
N ALA A 40 -3.16 -0.84 19.79
CA ALA A 40 -2.04 0.09 19.81
C ALA A 40 -2.47 1.49 20.27
N CYS A 41 -3.63 1.97 19.80
CA CYS A 41 -4.20 3.24 20.28
C CYS A 41 -4.52 3.22 21.77
N GLU A 42 -5.11 2.13 22.30
CA GLU A 42 -5.34 1.98 23.75
C GLU A 42 -4.01 2.00 24.53
N HIS A 43 -2.98 1.29 24.07
CA HIS A 43 -1.64 1.30 24.70
C HIS A 43 -0.96 2.66 24.61
N LEU A 44 -1.26 3.44 23.58
CA LEU A 44 -0.85 4.84 23.48
C LEU A 44 -1.63 5.79 24.40
N GLY A 45 -2.67 5.28 25.10
CA GLY A 45 -3.42 6.01 26.10
C GLY A 45 -4.64 6.77 25.57
N PHE A 46 -5.11 6.46 24.38
CA PHE A 46 -6.42 6.92 23.92
C PHE A 46 -7.52 6.23 24.73
N SER A 47 -8.51 7.00 25.17
CA SER A 47 -9.68 6.50 25.86
C SER A 47 -10.68 5.86 24.88
N GLU A 48 -11.53 4.97 25.37
CA GLU A 48 -12.61 4.38 24.57
C GLU A 48 -13.51 5.46 23.91
N GLN A 49 -13.71 6.59 24.60
CA GLN A 49 -14.51 7.70 24.07
C GLN A 49 -13.82 8.40 22.89
N GLU A 50 -12.48 8.48 22.87
CA GLU A 50 -11.72 9.07 21.76
C GLU A 50 -11.64 8.13 20.55
N LEU A 51 -11.74 6.82 20.79
CA LEU A 51 -11.75 5.80 19.76
C LEU A 51 -13.17 5.50 19.22
N ASP A 52 -14.22 5.97 19.89
CA ASP A 52 -15.60 5.75 19.46
C ASP A 52 -15.86 6.41 18.09
N GLY A 53 -16.38 5.62 17.16
CA GLY A 53 -16.61 6.04 15.78
C GLY A 53 -15.39 6.13 14.88
N LYS A 54 -14.19 5.77 15.37
CA LYS A 54 -12.97 5.67 14.57
C LYS A 54 -12.87 4.32 13.87
N TRP A 55 -12.36 4.34 12.64
CA TRP A 55 -12.10 3.14 11.85
C TRP A 55 -10.68 2.63 12.19
N LEU A 56 -10.61 1.54 12.95
CA LEU A 56 -9.37 0.94 13.45
C LEU A 56 -9.42 -0.59 13.25
N GLY A 57 -9.73 -0.99 12.04
CA GLY A 57 -9.90 -2.39 11.63
C GLY A 57 -8.65 -2.98 10.98
N GLY A 58 -7.47 -2.51 11.35
CA GLY A 58 -6.21 -2.97 10.82
C GLY A 58 -5.50 -3.99 11.71
N GLU A 59 -4.99 -5.03 11.09
CA GLU A 59 -4.10 -6.01 11.72
C GLU A 59 -2.67 -5.68 11.28
N ILE A 60 -1.84 -5.25 12.22
CA ILE A 60 -0.42 -5.03 11.95
C ILE A 60 0.25 -6.40 11.92
N ASP A 61 0.75 -6.76 10.75
CA ASP A 61 1.42 -8.01 10.51
C ASP A 61 2.93 -7.80 10.47
N ASP A 62 3.66 -8.86 10.82
CA ASP A 62 5.12 -8.92 10.89
C ASP A 62 5.82 -7.88 11.80
N ASN A 63 7.08 -8.14 12.05
CA ASN A 63 7.90 -7.41 13.00
C ASN A 63 8.10 -5.94 12.60
N PRO A 64 7.43 -4.98 13.26
CA PRO A 64 7.73 -3.58 13.04
C PRO A 64 9.22 -3.33 13.32
N THR A 65 9.84 -2.52 12.48
CA THR A 65 11.28 -2.22 12.57
C THR A 65 11.52 -0.74 12.84
N LEU A 66 12.42 -0.45 13.78
CA LEU A 66 12.91 0.90 14.03
C LEU A 66 14.40 0.94 13.68
N ASP A 67 14.73 1.57 12.57
CA ASP A 67 16.08 1.70 12.10
C ASP A 67 16.35 3.11 11.53
N ASN A 68 17.51 3.67 11.86
CA ASN A 68 17.95 4.98 11.39
C ASN A 68 16.93 6.12 11.59
N GLY A 69 16.16 6.08 12.69
CA GLY A 69 15.15 7.09 13.00
C GLY A 69 13.86 6.98 12.19
N VAL A 70 13.60 5.83 11.59
CA VAL A 70 12.38 5.52 10.86
C VAL A 70 11.76 4.24 11.40
N LEU A 71 10.52 4.32 11.84
CA LEU A 71 9.69 3.17 12.18
C LEU A 71 8.94 2.70 10.92
N ARG A 72 9.04 1.41 10.60
CA ARG A 72 8.33 0.78 9.49
C ARG A 72 7.52 -0.40 9.97
N PHE A 73 6.32 -0.54 9.43
CA PHE A 73 5.47 -1.70 9.62
C PHE A 73 4.48 -1.84 8.44
N TYR A 74 3.90 -3.00 8.34
CA TYR A 74 2.86 -3.35 7.39
C TYR A 74 1.56 -3.65 8.14
N ALA A 75 0.42 -3.29 7.57
CA ALA A 75 -0.90 -3.60 8.09
C ALA A 75 -1.83 -4.10 6.98
N GLU A 76 -2.72 -5.00 7.33
CA GLU A 76 -3.90 -5.37 6.55
C GLU A 76 -5.10 -4.61 7.12
N GLU A 77 -5.61 -3.61 6.41
CA GLU A 77 -6.68 -2.74 6.86
C GLU A 77 -7.99 -3.00 6.13
N ARG A 78 -9.11 -2.98 6.86
CA ARG A 78 -10.44 -3.20 6.27
C ARG A 78 -10.93 -1.93 5.59
N TRP A 79 -11.33 -2.03 4.32
CA TRP A 79 -11.95 -0.93 3.57
C TRP A 79 -11.01 0.26 3.26
N GLY A 80 -9.73 0.01 3.09
CA GLY A 80 -8.72 1.03 2.79
C GLY A 80 -8.06 1.61 4.04
N LEU A 81 -7.38 2.75 3.88
CA LEU A 81 -6.65 3.42 4.94
C LEU A 81 -7.56 3.76 6.12
N GLN A 82 -7.12 3.44 7.32
CA GLN A 82 -7.86 3.62 8.57
C GLN A 82 -7.46 4.92 9.30
N ASP A 83 -8.20 5.25 10.38
CA ASP A 83 -7.94 6.45 11.20
C ASP A 83 -6.65 6.33 12.05
N PHE A 84 -5.91 5.23 11.98
CA PHE A 84 -4.72 4.99 12.80
C PHE A 84 -3.65 6.06 12.59
N GLU A 85 -3.39 6.41 11.35
CA GLU A 85 -2.42 7.45 10.99
C GLU A 85 -2.81 8.82 11.56
N GLU A 86 -4.08 9.20 11.47
CA GLU A 86 -4.61 10.45 12.02
C GLU A 86 -4.42 10.52 13.54
N LEU A 87 -4.73 9.42 14.24
CA LEU A 87 -4.56 9.32 15.70
C LEU A 87 -3.10 9.40 16.12
N LEU A 88 -2.18 8.77 15.36
CA LEU A 88 -0.76 8.90 15.61
C LEU A 88 -0.29 10.36 15.49
N ARG A 89 -0.71 11.08 14.46
CA ARG A 89 -0.39 12.51 14.27
C ARG A 89 -1.01 13.39 15.35
N GLN A 90 -2.22 13.07 15.79
CA GLN A 90 -2.88 13.78 16.89
C GLN A 90 -2.08 13.66 18.18
N LYS A 91 -1.58 12.47 18.50
CA LYS A 91 -0.81 12.23 19.72
C LYS A 91 0.63 12.75 19.65
N PHE A 92 1.24 12.67 18.50
CA PHE A 92 2.63 13.03 18.24
C PHE A 92 2.73 14.05 17.09
N PRO A 93 2.45 15.35 17.35
CA PRO A 93 2.36 16.36 16.27
C PRO A 93 3.66 16.59 15.49
N ASP A 94 4.80 16.11 16.02
CA ASP A 94 6.14 16.25 15.43
C ASP A 94 6.56 15.05 14.56
N ILE A 95 5.72 14.01 14.46
CA ILE A 95 6.00 12.90 13.55
C ILE A 95 5.57 13.23 12.10
N LYS A 96 6.20 12.55 11.17
CA LYS A 96 5.75 12.50 9.77
C LYS A 96 5.41 11.06 9.44
N VAL A 97 4.18 10.83 9.03
CA VAL A 97 3.71 9.52 8.64
C VAL A 97 3.60 9.47 7.11
N TYR A 98 4.31 8.54 6.52
CA TYR A 98 4.25 8.20 5.10
C TYR A 98 3.61 6.83 4.97
N TRP A 99 2.80 6.65 3.95
CA TRP A 99 2.14 5.38 3.67
C TRP A 99 1.95 5.16 2.17
N VAL A 100 1.83 3.89 1.81
CA VAL A 100 1.33 3.42 0.53
C VAL A 100 0.24 2.40 0.78
N VAL A 101 -0.85 2.51 0.03
CA VAL A 101 -2.05 1.66 0.13
C VAL A 101 -2.30 0.95 -1.18
N GLU A 102 -2.59 -0.34 -1.09
CA GLU A 102 -3.03 -1.17 -2.21
C GLU A 102 -4.28 -1.96 -1.82
N GLU A 103 -5.37 -1.74 -2.51
CA GLU A 103 -6.58 -2.54 -2.41
C GLU A 103 -6.95 -3.06 -3.81
N ARG A 104 -6.28 -4.11 -4.22
CA ARG A 104 -6.33 -4.65 -5.59
C ARG A 104 -7.73 -5.00 -6.05
N GLY A 105 -8.57 -5.51 -5.15
CA GLY A 105 -9.97 -5.86 -5.45
C GLY A 105 -10.86 -4.66 -5.80
N ASN A 106 -10.47 -3.45 -5.43
CA ASN A 106 -11.17 -2.20 -5.71
C ASN A 106 -10.35 -1.25 -6.59
N GLU A 107 -9.20 -1.71 -7.11
CA GLU A 107 -8.28 -0.92 -7.92
C GLU A 107 -7.79 0.37 -7.23
N VAL A 108 -7.63 0.32 -5.90
CA VAL A 108 -7.12 1.44 -5.12
C VAL A 108 -5.62 1.30 -4.97
N TYR A 109 -4.88 2.28 -5.50
CA TYR A 109 -3.44 2.42 -5.38
C TYR A 109 -3.13 3.86 -5.05
N CYS A 110 -2.69 4.16 -3.84
CA CYS A 110 -2.42 5.54 -3.43
C CYS A 110 -1.29 5.63 -2.41
N THR A 111 -0.70 6.83 -2.31
CA THR A 111 0.35 7.15 -1.36
C THR A 111 0.34 8.62 -1.00
N ASN A 112 0.75 8.97 0.22
CA ASN A 112 1.02 10.35 0.61
C ASN A 112 2.51 10.72 0.45
N ASP A 113 3.38 9.80 0.04
CA ASP A 113 4.81 10.06 -0.17
C ASP A 113 5.07 10.71 -1.53
N LYS A 114 4.72 11.98 -1.63
CA LYS A 114 4.84 12.79 -2.86
C LYS A 114 6.25 12.76 -3.46
N GLU A 115 7.26 12.82 -2.64
CA GLU A 115 8.65 12.88 -3.08
C GLU A 115 9.25 11.49 -3.40
N GLY A 116 8.53 10.41 -3.07
CA GLY A 116 9.04 9.04 -3.25
C GLY A 116 10.22 8.71 -2.34
N LYS A 117 10.21 9.27 -1.13
CA LYS A 117 11.30 9.10 -0.17
C LYS A 117 11.39 7.67 0.37
N TYR A 118 10.24 7.07 0.61
CA TYR A 118 10.09 5.72 1.17
C TYR A 118 9.41 4.78 0.21
N PHE A 119 8.53 5.32 -0.64
CA PHE A 119 7.72 4.60 -1.61
C PHE A 119 7.93 5.22 -3.00
N PRO A 120 9.08 4.97 -3.65
CA PRO A 120 9.42 5.57 -4.94
C PRO A 120 8.62 5.00 -6.11
N GLU A 121 8.01 3.83 -5.93
CA GLU A 121 7.19 3.19 -6.94
C GLU A 121 5.92 4.00 -7.19
N ARG A 122 5.59 4.19 -8.46
CA ARG A 122 4.44 4.96 -8.93
C ARG A 122 3.47 4.14 -9.75
N TYR A 123 3.85 2.92 -10.06
CA TYR A 123 3.05 2.01 -10.86
C TYR A 123 3.20 0.58 -10.36
N TRP A 124 2.10 -0.15 -10.36
CA TRP A 124 2.10 -1.60 -10.31
C TRP A 124 1.58 -2.14 -11.63
N VAL A 125 2.26 -3.10 -12.22
CA VAL A 125 1.88 -3.72 -13.49
C VAL A 125 1.61 -5.18 -13.25
N ASP A 126 0.46 -5.63 -13.70
CA ASP A 126 0.03 -7.02 -13.65
C ASP A 126 -0.20 -7.55 -15.06
N THR A 127 0.32 -8.72 -15.36
CA THR A 127 0.25 -9.30 -16.70
C THR A 127 0.00 -10.79 -16.65
N ALA A 128 -0.79 -11.27 -17.60
CA ALA A 128 -0.82 -12.68 -17.98
C ALA A 128 -0.46 -12.80 -19.45
N GLN A 129 0.32 -13.79 -19.79
CA GLN A 129 0.63 -14.16 -21.15
C GLN A 129 0.85 -15.67 -21.23
N ASP A 130 0.05 -16.37 -22.05
CA ASP A 130 0.13 -17.82 -22.22
C ASP A 130 0.14 -18.58 -20.88
N ASP A 131 -0.77 -18.20 -19.96
CA ASP A 131 -0.89 -18.69 -18.57
C ASP A 131 0.31 -18.40 -17.66
N ILE A 132 1.23 -17.54 -18.09
CA ILE A 132 2.34 -17.06 -17.25
C ILE A 132 1.98 -15.70 -16.68
N TYR A 133 1.83 -15.64 -15.35
CA TYR A 133 1.52 -14.43 -14.59
C TYR A 133 2.79 -13.75 -14.12
N ASN A 134 2.89 -12.44 -14.36
CA ASN A 134 3.98 -11.62 -13.85
C ASN A 134 3.41 -10.33 -13.28
N SER A 135 3.99 -9.87 -12.18
CA SER A 135 3.70 -8.54 -11.64
C SER A 135 4.98 -7.87 -11.16
N GLU A 136 5.07 -6.54 -11.32
CA GLU A 136 6.26 -5.78 -10.96
C GLU A 136 5.90 -4.33 -10.66
N TYR A 137 6.71 -3.67 -9.83
CA TYR A 137 6.57 -2.26 -9.48
C TYR A 137 7.58 -1.40 -10.23
N PHE A 138 7.16 -0.18 -10.60
CA PHE A 138 7.97 0.75 -11.38
C PHE A 138 7.83 2.17 -10.85
N SER A 139 8.93 2.93 -10.92
CA SER A 139 8.93 4.35 -10.60
C SER A 139 8.52 5.23 -11.78
N THR A 140 8.70 4.75 -13.01
CA THR A 140 8.44 5.52 -14.24
C THR A 140 7.77 4.69 -15.33
N GLU A 141 6.97 5.34 -16.19
CA GLU A 141 6.38 4.69 -17.37
C GLU A 141 7.43 4.13 -18.34
N LYS A 142 8.59 4.77 -18.43
CA LYS A 142 9.68 4.29 -19.28
C LYS A 142 10.14 2.89 -18.86
N GLU A 143 10.32 2.68 -17.56
CA GLU A 143 10.70 1.37 -17.02
C GLU A 143 9.64 0.30 -17.31
N ILE A 144 8.36 0.66 -17.24
CA ILE A 144 7.25 -0.23 -17.59
C ILE A 144 7.41 -0.73 -19.03
N TYR A 145 7.53 0.18 -20.00
CA TYR A 145 7.60 -0.22 -21.40
C TYR A 145 8.90 -0.94 -21.76
N GLU A 146 10.02 -0.62 -21.08
CA GLU A 146 11.26 -1.39 -21.22
C GLU A 146 11.09 -2.84 -20.71
N TRP A 147 10.40 -3.03 -19.60
CA TRP A 147 10.10 -4.36 -19.04
C TRP A 147 9.08 -5.10 -19.89
N LEU A 148 7.95 -4.48 -20.26
CA LEU A 148 6.93 -5.06 -21.13
C LEU A 148 7.53 -5.49 -22.49
N SER A 149 8.40 -4.68 -23.08
CA SER A 149 9.08 -5.02 -24.33
C SER A 149 9.91 -6.30 -24.19
N LYS A 150 10.53 -6.56 -23.04
CA LYS A 150 11.30 -7.78 -22.79
C LYS A 150 10.38 -9.01 -22.71
N ILE A 151 9.36 -8.96 -21.84
CA ILE A 151 8.47 -10.11 -21.60
C ILE A 151 7.57 -10.42 -22.78
N THR A 152 7.19 -9.43 -23.58
CA THR A 152 6.35 -9.60 -24.77
C THR A 152 7.16 -9.79 -26.07
N HIS A 153 8.48 -10.00 -25.97
CA HIS A 153 9.36 -10.15 -27.14
C HIS A 153 9.26 -9.00 -28.15
N GLY A 154 9.16 -7.76 -27.65
CA GLY A 154 9.12 -6.54 -28.44
C GLY A 154 7.75 -6.17 -29.01
N ARG A 155 6.68 -6.88 -28.63
CA ARG A 155 5.31 -6.57 -29.06
C ARG A 155 4.74 -5.31 -28.42
N VAL A 156 5.07 -5.05 -27.15
CA VAL A 156 4.54 -3.91 -26.38
C VAL A 156 5.68 -2.95 -26.00
N LYS A 157 5.56 -1.68 -26.40
CA LYS A 157 6.56 -0.63 -26.21
C LYS A 157 5.95 0.71 -25.79
N CYS A 158 4.64 0.86 -25.87
CA CYS A 158 3.92 2.08 -25.53
C CYS A 158 2.48 1.74 -25.11
N LYS A 159 1.71 2.74 -24.69
CA LYS A 159 0.33 2.60 -24.26
C LYS A 159 -0.57 2.00 -25.34
N GLU A 160 -0.43 2.47 -26.57
CA GLU A 160 -1.23 2.01 -27.71
C GLU A 160 -0.99 0.50 -27.99
N ASP A 161 0.24 0.03 -27.78
CA ASP A 161 0.55 -1.39 -27.90
C ASP A 161 -0.12 -2.22 -26.80
N VAL A 162 -0.24 -1.69 -25.56
CA VAL A 162 -0.98 -2.34 -24.46
C VAL A 162 -2.46 -2.46 -24.81
N GLU A 163 -3.09 -1.37 -25.26
CA GLU A 163 -4.49 -1.36 -25.65
C GLU A 163 -4.76 -2.39 -26.77
N LYS A 164 -3.88 -2.43 -27.76
CA LYS A 164 -3.96 -3.40 -28.85
C LYS A 164 -3.75 -4.83 -28.34
N PHE A 165 -2.77 -5.06 -27.47
CA PHE A 165 -2.49 -6.38 -26.89
C PHE A 165 -3.73 -6.94 -26.19
N ASN A 166 -4.38 -6.15 -25.33
CA ASN A 166 -5.57 -6.55 -24.61
C ASN A 166 -6.76 -6.79 -25.57
N SER A 167 -6.98 -5.90 -26.56
CA SER A 167 -8.05 -6.04 -27.56
C SER A 167 -7.88 -7.29 -28.45
N ASP A 168 -6.67 -7.56 -28.92
CA ASP A 168 -6.39 -8.73 -29.77
C ASP A 168 -6.75 -10.05 -29.05
N TYR A 169 -6.66 -10.09 -27.72
CA TYR A 169 -7.01 -11.27 -26.91
C TYR A 169 -8.50 -11.38 -26.59
N GLU A 170 -9.18 -10.27 -26.32
CA GLU A 170 -10.64 -10.27 -26.15
C GLU A 170 -11.35 -10.78 -27.40
N ASP A 171 -10.88 -10.38 -28.58
CA ASP A 171 -11.44 -10.78 -29.86
C ASP A 171 -11.10 -12.22 -30.25
N SER A 172 -10.04 -12.80 -29.75
CA SER A 172 -9.57 -14.14 -30.15
C SER A 172 -10.47 -15.27 -29.66
N GLY A 173 -11.25 -15.06 -28.59
CA GLY A 173 -12.02 -16.10 -27.93
C GLY A 173 -11.17 -17.25 -27.37
N ALA A 174 -9.87 -17.01 -27.19
CA ALA A 174 -8.96 -17.98 -26.61
C ALA A 174 -9.32 -18.23 -25.15
N ASN A 175 -9.10 -19.46 -24.68
CA ASN A 175 -9.33 -19.81 -23.27
C ASN A 175 -8.18 -19.35 -22.36
N ASP A 176 -7.07 -18.88 -22.93
CA ASP A 176 -5.90 -18.47 -22.20
C ASP A 176 -6.06 -17.02 -21.74
N GLU A 177 -5.73 -16.74 -20.48
CA GLU A 177 -5.76 -15.37 -19.97
C GLU A 177 -4.53 -14.61 -20.48
N ASN A 178 -4.80 -13.55 -21.24
CA ASN A 178 -3.77 -12.66 -21.77
C ASN A 178 -4.20 -11.22 -21.54
N PHE A 179 -3.51 -10.53 -20.63
CA PHE A 179 -3.79 -9.13 -20.31
C PHE A 179 -2.54 -8.41 -19.83
N ILE A 180 -2.58 -7.09 -19.90
CA ILE A 180 -1.62 -6.17 -19.29
C ILE A 180 -2.42 -5.06 -18.64
N TYR A 181 -2.35 -4.96 -17.30
CA TYR A 181 -2.91 -3.87 -16.52
C TYR A 181 -1.81 -3.03 -15.90
N ILE A 182 -1.92 -1.72 -16.06
CA ILE A 182 -0.97 -0.74 -15.50
C ILE A 182 -1.76 0.13 -14.53
N HIS A 183 -1.51 -0.07 -13.25
CA HIS A 183 -2.13 0.68 -12.16
C HIS A 183 -1.18 1.79 -11.72
N LYS A 184 -1.67 3.03 -11.76
CA LYS A 184 -0.91 4.19 -11.32
C LYS A 184 -1.28 4.51 -9.87
N PHE A 185 -0.28 4.73 -9.02
CA PHE A 185 -0.52 5.22 -7.67
C PHE A 185 -0.93 6.70 -7.71
N GLU A 186 -2.09 6.97 -7.12
CA GLU A 186 -2.55 8.33 -6.86
C GLU A 186 -1.75 8.94 -5.71
N ILE A 187 -1.40 10.21 -5.83
CA ILE A 187 -0.68 10.92 -4.77
C ILE A 187 -1.70 11.75 -3.99
N GLU A 188 -1.84 11.49 -2.70
CA GLU A 188 -2.77 12.23 -1.85
C GLU A 188 -2.51 13.74 -1.92
N GLY A 189 -3.58 14.51 -2.18
CA GLY A 189 -3.52 15.98 -2.29
C GLY A 189 -3.05 16.52 -3.64
N GLU A 190 -2.84 15.68 -4.64
CA GLU A 190 -2.75 16.12 -6.04
C GLU A 190 -4.14 16.01 -6.69
N GLU A 191 -4.56 17.05 -7.40
CA GLU A 191 -5.75 16.95 -8.26
C GLU A 191 -5.44 16.00 -9.43
N PRO A 192 -6.40 15.15 -9.82
CA PRO A 192 -6.23 14.18 -10.90
C PRO A 192 -6.02 14.83 -12.28
#